data_5a33e2416114b63a20489b8e284c3b01
#
_entry.id   5a33e2416114b63a20489b8e284c3b01
#
_cell.length_a   1.000
_cell.length_b   1.000
_cell.length_c   1.000
_cell.angle_alpha   90.00
_cell.angle_beta   90.00
_cell.angle_gamma   90.00
#
_symmetry.space_group_name_H-M   'P 1'
#
loop_
_entity.id
_entity.type
_entity.pdbx_description
1 polymer ?
#
loop_
_entity_poly.entity_id
_entity_poly.type
_entity_poly.pdbx_seq_one_letter_code
_entity_poly.pdbx_strand_id
1 'polypeptide(L)'
;MIKRSSKKYIDNQLEQNPNWKILDIGCGYSAHEKANVICDVQDLSIFYKDKKFVKLDGKILPFKDKEFDFVIASHVIEHVEDVNFFLKELERVSSKGYIELPTSLEDNL
;
A
#
# COMPACT_ATOMS: atom_id res chain seq x y z
N MET A 1 -7.29 0.29 -11.26
CA MET A 1 -5.93 0.11 -11.75
C MET A 1 -4.93 0.84 -10.85
N ILE A 2 -3.83 0.19 -10.54
CA ILE A 2 -2.78 0.76 -9.70
C ILE A 2 -1.77 1.46 -10.59
N LYS A 3 -1.51 2.72 -10.31
CA LYS A 3 -0.62 3.56 -11.12
C LYS A 3 0.57 4.03 -10.30
N ARG A 4 1.70 4.23 -10.97
CA ARG A 4 2.84 4.93 -10.40
C ARG A 4 2.61 6.42 -10.60
N SER A 5 2.75 7.21 -9.53
CA SER A 5 2.36 8.60 -9.57
C SER A 5 3.09 9.40 -8.48
N SER A 6 2.99 10.72 -8.50
CA SER A 6 3.59 11.56 -7.48
C SER A 6 2.78 11.58 -6.19
N LYS A 7 3.43 11.94 -5.08
CA LYS A 7 2.76 12.12 -3.79
C LYS A 7 1.65 13.17 -3.86
N LYS A 8 1.85 14.21 -4.64
CA LYS A 8 0.85 15.25 -4.84
C LYS A 8 -0.42 14.67 -5.48
N TYR A 9 -0.25 13.75 -6.41
CA TYR A 9 -1.39 13.06 -7.02
C TYR A 9 -2.17 12.25 -5.99
N ILE A 10 -1.46 11.53 -5.11
CA ILE A 10 -2.11 10.77 -4.05
C ILE A 10 -2.96 11.69 -3.18
N ASP A 11 -2.35 12.74 -2.65
CA ASP A 11 -3.03 13.65 -1.73
C ASP A 11 -4.27 14.26 -2.39
N ASN A 12 -4.16 14.61 -3.66
CA ASN A 12 -5.28 15.15 -4.43
C ASN A 12 -6.43 14.14 -4.55
N GLN A 13 -6.09 12.90 -4.90
CA GLN A 13 -7.09 11.83 -5.02
C GLN A 13 -7.80 11.56 -3.70
N LEU A 14 -7.06 11.54 -2.60
CA LEU A 14 -7.63 11.25 -1.29
C LEU A 14 -8.51 12.40 -0.79
N GLU A 15 -8.15 13.64 -1.07
CA GLU A 15 -8.96 14.78 -0.73
C GLU A 15 -10.29 14.79 -1.48
N GLN A 16 -10.28 14.39 -2.74
CA GLN A 16 -11.48 14.33 -3.56
C GLN A 16 -12.39 13.16 -3.21
N ASN A 17 -11.89 12.17 -2.48
CA ASN A 17 -12.61 10.95 -2.17
C ASN A 17 -12.51 10.62 -0.69
N PRO A 18 -13.10 11.46 0.17
CA PRO A 18 -12.93 11.30 1.63
C PRO A 18 -13.57 10.03 2.21
N ASN A 19 -14.43 9.36 1.44
CA ASN A 19 -15.09 8.13 1.89
C ASN A 19 -14.36 6.85 1.48
N TRP A 20 -13.24 6.97 0.79
CA TRP A 20 -12.47 5.80 0.38
C TRP A 20 -11.87 5.09 1.59
N LYS A 21 -11.90 3.76 1.52
CA LYS A 21 -11.17 2.92 2.47
C LYS A 21 -9.76 2.70 1.92
N ILE A 22 -8.75 3.13 2.67
CA ILE A 22 -7.38 3.24 2.20
C ILE A 22 -6.47 2.30 2.98
N LEU A 23 -5.64 1.54 2.25
CA LEU A 23 -4.61 0.68 2.80
C LEU A 23 -3.24 1.27 2.50
N ASP A 24 -2.38 1.37 3.52
CA ASP A 24 -0.97 1.72 3.34
C ASP A 24 -0.14 0.48 3.67
N ILE A 25 0.51 -0.09 2.65
CA ILE A 25 1.29 -1.32 2.80
C ILE A 25 2.79 -1.01 2.75
N GLY A 26 3.55 -1.63 3.66
CA GLY A 26 4.96 -1.31 3.81
C GLY A 26 5.15 0.07 4.42
N CYS A 27 4.33 0.39 5.39
CA CYS A 27 4.21 1.76 5.91
C CYS A 27 5.43 2.26 6.67
N GLY A 28 6.26 1.36 7.25
CA GLY A 28 7.35 1.78 8.11
C GLY A 28 6.86 2.75 9.18
N TYR A 29 7.62 3.77 9.46
CA TYR A 29 7.28 4.77 10.48
C TYR A 29 6.59 6.01 9.89
N SER A 30 6.21 5.97 8.62
CA SER A 30 5.61 7.14 7.95
C SER A 30 4.35 6.77 7.19
N ALA A 31 3.44 6.06 7.85
CA ALA A 31 2.15 5.73 7.27
C ALA A 31 1.38 7.00 6.90
N HIS A 32 0.64 6.92 5.80
CA HIS A 32 -0.19 8.04 5.38
C HIS A 32 -1.28 8.32 6.41
N GLU A 33 -1.47 9.58 6.76
CA GLU A 33 -2.42 9.98 7.80
C GLU A 33 -3.87 9.59 7.48
N LYS A 34 -4.22 9.49 6.20
CA LYS A 34 -5.58 9.13 5.76
C LYS A 34 -5.80 7.64 5.60
N ALA A 35 -4.77 6.81 5.84
CA ALA A 35 -4.94 5.36 5.74
C ALA A 35 -5.82 4.82 6.86
N ASN A 36 -6.79 3.99 6.49
CA ASN A 36 -7.67 3.34 7.46
C ASN A 36 -7.03 2.09 8.06
N VAL A 37 -6.27 1.38 7.23
CA VAL A 37 -5.53 0.18 7.64
C VAL A 37 -4.10 0.34 7.15
N ILE A 38 -3.15 0.01 8.01
CA ILE A 38 -1.73 0.05 7.69
C ILE A 38 -1.13 -1.32 7.96
N CYS A 39 -0.12 -1.70 7.19
CA CYS A 39 0.51 -3.00 7.38
C CYS A 39 1.99 -2.97 7.01
N ASP A 40 2.73 -3.89 7.61
CA ASP A 40 4.16 -4.03 7.38
C ASP A 40 4.57 -5.44 7.79
N VAL A 41 5.72 -5.91 7.30
CA VAL A 41 6.28 -7.20 7.73
C VAL A 41 6.89 -7.11 9.13
N GLN A 42 7.26 -5.91 9.56
CA GLN A 42 7.70 -5.65 10.93
C GLN A 42 6.48 -5.41 11.82
N ASP A 43 6.60 -5.80 13.09
CA ASP A 43 5.52 -5.53 14.04
C ASP A 43 5.66 -4.11 14.59
N LEU A 44 4.89 -3.19 14.01
CA LEU A 44 4.89 -1.78 14.41
C LEU A 44 3.63 -1.39 15.19
N SER A 45 2.92 -2.38 15.74
CA SER A 45 1.65 -2.17 16.44
C SER A 45 1.79 -1.22 17.63
N ILE A 46 2.92 -1.26 18.33
CA ILE A 46 3.17 -0.36 19.46
C ILE A 46 3.32 1.09 19.00
N PHE A 47 3.92 1.30 17.84
CA PHE A 47 4.11 2.64 17.28
C PHE A 47 2.79 3.25 16.79
N TYR A 48 1.90 2.41 16.20
CA TYR A 48 0.63 2.86 15.65
C TYR A 48 -0.54 2.44 16.53
N LYS A 49 -0.71 3.10 17.66
CA LYS A 49 -1.78 2.75 18.63
C LYS A 49 -3.16 3.23 18.21
N ASP A 50 -3.23 4.28 17.39
CA ASP A 50 -4.48 4.91 16.97
C ASP A 50 -4.94 4.52 15.58
N LYS A 51 -4.23 3.57 14.93
CA LYS A 51 -4.60 3.05 13.61
C LYS A 51 -4.69 1.53 13.66
N LYS A 52 -5.49 0.98 12.75
CA LYS A 52 -5.57 -0.48 12.61
C LYS A 52 -4.32 -0.96 11.89
N PHE A 53 -3.43 -1.60 12.63
CA PHE A 53 -2.18 -2.15 12.11
C PHE A 53 -2.30 -3.67 11.93
N VAL A 54 -1.82 -4.18 10.79
CA VAL A 54 -1.79 -5.61 10.49
C VAL A 54 -0.35 -6.01 10.14
N LYS A 55 0.17 -6.98 10.86
CA LYS A 55 1.48 -7.55 10.55
C LYS A 55 1.34 -8.56 9.42
N LEU A 56 2.20 -8.44 8.40
CA LEU A 56 2.18 -9.34 7.25
C LEU A 56 3.12 -10.52 7.47
N ASP A 57 2.63 -11.73 7.21
CA ASP A 57 3.37 -12.97 7.44
C ASP A 57 3.67 -13.79 6.20
N GLY A 58 3.23 -13.36 5.02
CA GLY A 58 3.44 -14.13 3.81
C GLY A 58 3.18 -13.32 2.56
N LYS A 59 3.17 -14.03 1.43
CA LYS A 59 2.97 -13.40 0.12
C LYS A 59 1.52 -12.99 -0.12
N ILE A 60 0.58 -13.74 0.44
CA ILE A 60 -0.85 -13.46 0.27
C ILE A 60 -1.26 -12.43 1.30
N LEU A 61 -1.83 -11.33 0.81
CA LEU A 61 -2.29 -10.27 1.71
C LEU A 61 -3.57 -10.73 2.42
N PRO A 62 -3.66 -10.51 3.76
CA PRO A 62 -4.78 -11.00 4.56
C PRO A 62 -6.02 -10.11 4.44
N PHE A 63 -6.39 -9.77 3.22
CA PHE A 63 -7.53 -8.92 2.92
C PHE A 63 -8.38 -9.53 1.83
N LYS A 64 -9.65 -9.14 1.79
CA LYS A 64 -10.59 -9.64 0.79
C LYS A 64 -10.37 -8.97 -0.55
N ASP A 65 -10.90 -9.59 -1.61
CA ASP A 65 -10.89 -9.00 -2.94
C ASP A 65 -11.61 -7.65 -2.90
N LYS A 66 -10.93 -6.62 -3.43
CA LYS A 66 -11.48 -5.25 -3.50
C LYS A 66 -11.97 -4.72 -2.15
N GLU A 67 -11.30 -5.13 -1.09
CA GLU A 67 -11.63 -4.62 0.24
C GLU A 67 -11.37 -3.13 0.37
N PHE A 68 -10.39 -2.61 -0.37
CA PHE A 68 -9.98 -1.21 -0.30
C PHE A 68 -10.29 -0.48 -1.60
N ASP A 69 -10.56 0.80 -1.48
CA ASP A 69 -10.75 1.68 -2.64
C ASP A 69 -9.42 2.16 -3.19
N PHE A 70 -8.42 2.30 -2.32
CA PHE A 70 -7.12 2.82 -2.71
C PHE A 70 -6.02 2.17 -1.85
N VAL A 71 -4.90 1.79 -2.49
CA VAL A 71 -3.73 1.25 -1.79
C VAL A 71 -2.52 2.14 -2.04
N ILE A 72 -1.74 2.38 -0.99
CA ILE A 72 -0.47 3.09 -1.07
C ILE A 72 0.63 2.07 -0.78
N ALA A 73 1.58 1.93 -1.70
CA ALA A 73 2.70 1.00 -1.56
C ALA A 73 4.00 1.74 -1.86
N SER A 74 4.48 2.49 -0.86
CA SER A 74 5.73 3.24 -0.98
C SER A 74 6.87 2.41 -0.41
N HIS A 75 8.02 2.38 -1.09
CA HIS A 75 9.26 1.77 -0.59
C HIS A 75 9.15 0.31 -0.14
N VAL A 76 8.17 -0.43 -0.64
CA VAL A 76 7.97 -1.83 -0.25
C VAL A 76 8.50 -2.79 -1.30
N ILE A 77 8.47 -2.39 -2.56
CA ILE A 77 8.71 -3.31 -3.67
C ILE A 77 10.16 -3.79 -3.75
N GLU A 78 11.11 -3.01 -3.26
CA GLU A 78 12.53 -3.41 -3.21
C GLU A 78 12.78 -4.57 -2.24
N HIS A 79 11.84 -4.87 -1.36
CA HIS A 79 11.94 -5.95 -0.38
C HIS A 79 11.10 -7.17 -0.74
N VAL A 80 10.49 -7.16 -1.92
CA VAL A 80 9.58 -8.23 -2.36
C VAL A 80 10.33 -9.19 -3.30
N GLU A 81 10.30 -10.49 -2.99
CA GLU A 81 10.94 -11.50 -3.81
C GLU A 81 10.24 -11.68 -5.16
N ASP A 82 8.91 -11.75 -5.14
CA ASP A 82 8.11 -11.95 -6.35
C ASP A 82 7.29 -10.71 -6.61
N VAL A 83 7.84 -9.80 -7.40
CA VAL A 83 7.21 -8.52 -7.70
C VAL A 83 5.89 -8.70 -8.45
N ASN A 84 5.85 -9.63 -9.40
CA ASN A 84 4.63 -9.86 -10.18
C ASN A 84 3.48 -10.37 -9.32
N PHE A 85 3.77 -11.30 -8.41
CA PHE A 85 2.77 -11.79 -7.48
C PHE A 85 2.27 -10.66 -6.57
N PHE A 86 3.19 -9.85 -6.07
CA PHE A 86 2.85 -8.74 -5.19
C PHE A 86 1.93 -7.73 -5.89
N LEU A 87 2.25 -7.38 -7.14
CA LEU A 87 1.43 -6.44 -7.91
C LEU A 87 0.02 -7.00 -8.13
N LYS A 88 -0.09 -8.30 -8.40
CA LYS A 88 -1.40 -8.94 -8.55
C LYS A 88 -2.20 -8.91 -7.25
N GLU A 89 -1.52 -9.09 -6.10
CA GLU A 89 -2.18 -9.01 -4.81
C GLU A 89 -2.68 -7.59 -4.53
N LEU A 90 -1.89 -6.57 -4.88
CA LEU A 90 -2.36 -5.19 -4.74
C LEU A 90 -3.61 -4.95 -5.58
N GLU A 91 -3.62 -5.43 -6.82
CA GLU A 91 -4.79 -5.29 -7.70
C GLU A 91 -5.98 -6.12 -7.21
N ARG A 92 -5.72 -7.23 -6.52
CA ARG A 92 -6.80 -8.03 -5.95
C ARG A 92 -7.49 -7.29 -4.81
N VAL A 93 -6.73 -6.68 -3.91
CA VAL A 93 -7.28 -6.06 -2.70
C VAL A 93 -7.77 -4.65 -2.91
N SER A 94 -7.38 -4.00 -4.00
CA SER A 94 -7.77 -2.62 -4.27
C SER A 94 -7.93 -2.36 -5.76
N SER A 95 -8.88 -1.52 -6.13
CA SER A 95 -9.11 -1.16 -7.53
C SER A 95 -8.22 -0.02 -8.01
N LYS A 96 -7.71 0.79 -7.10
CA LYS A 96 -6.86 1.95 -7.41
C LYS A 96 -5.70 1.99 -6.44
N GLY A 97 -4.62 2.67 -6.83
CA GLY A 97 -3.51 2.79 -5.91
C GLY A 97 -2.31 3.51 -6.47
N TYR A 98 -1.33 3.65 -5.62
CA TYR A 98 -0.05 4.27 -5.90
C TYR A 98 1.07 3.31 -5.50
N ILE A 99 2.03 3.13 -6.39
CA ILE A 99 3.22 2.33 -6.14
C ILE A 99 4.44 3.18 -6.45
N GLU A 100 5.40 3.19 -5.55
CA GLU A 100 6.69 3.83 -5.77
C GLU A 100 7.73 2.75 -6.05
N LEU A 101 8.36 2.81 -7.22
CA LEU A 101 9.35 1.83 -7.66
C LEU A 101 10.75 2.44 -7.69
N PRO A 102 11.80 1.69 -7.31
CA PRO A 102 13.16 2.13 -7.56
C PRO A 102 13.40 2.27 -9.07
N THR A 103 14.25 3.22 -9.47
CA THR A 103 14.55 3.47 -10.87
C THR A 103 15.01 2.21 -11.62
N SER A 104 15.85 1.42 -10.97
CA SER A 104 16.37 0.17 -11.57
C SER A 104 15.24 -0.83 -11.85
N LEU A 105 14.21 -0.85 -11.03
CA LEU A 105 13.11 -1.76 -11.21
C LEU A 105 12.14 -1.27 -12.28
N GLU A 106 11.95 0.05 -12.40
CA GLU A 106 11.12 0.64 -13.43
C GLU A 106 11.61 0.25 -14.84
N ASP A 107 12.93 0.23 -15.04
CA ASP A 107 13.50 -0.07 -16.34
C ASP A 107 13.24 -1.51 -16.78
N ASN A 108 12.86 -2.38 -15.87
CA ASN A 108 12.60 -3.80 -16.13
C ASN A 108 11.12 -4.16 -16.12
N LEU A 109 10.27 -3.20 -15.89
CA LEU A 109 8.83 -3.39 -15.90
C LEU A 109 8.21 -2.80 -17.15
#